data_b2f122148ed0decaadf65d0e327640c1
#
_entry.id   b2f122148ed0decaadf65d0e327640c1
#
_cell.length_a   1.000
_cell.length_b   1.000
_cell.length_c   1.000
_cell.angle_alpha   90.00
_cell.angle_beta   90.00
_cell.angle_gamma   90.00
#
_symmetry.space_group_name_H-M   'P 1'
#
loop_
_entity.id
_entity.type
_entity.pdbx_description
1 polymer ?
#
loop_
_entity_poly.entity_id
_entity_poly.type
_entity_poly.pdbx_seq_one_letter_code
_entity_poly.pdbx_strand_id
1 'polypeptide(L)'
;MSRLLFPAAVLVIAALAAPVVARGPAVASSSALADAQDILAAEAAGLVNVKFIPNDSRTAQVVVTNRSDRPLTLRLPAGFAGVPVLAQMGGGMQGGGFGAGGIGGGAQNVGGGGMMGGGMGGGGMGGGMGGGMGGGMGGGPFSLPPERTRTLRVPTVCLDHGKREPTPRIAYRMTALENCSTDPRLQDVMACLSSGAISQKVAQAAAWHISSGRTWQQLSAEMIVMAGGTPDVPFFTPAELAAAQRLVEESTSRHPPVSSESSDSSAG
;
A
#
# COMPACT_ATOMS: atom_id res chain seq x y z
N MET A 1 32.92 77.53 -47.37
CA MET A 1 32.10 76.37 -47.66
C MET A 1 32.76 75.14 -47.00
N SER A 2 32.52 74.93 -45.73
CA SER A 2 33.10 73.81 -44.98
C SER A 2 32.00 72.72 -44.72
N ARG A 3 32.25 71.56 -45.25
CA ARG A 3 31.38 70.36 -45.00
C ARG A 3 31.90 69.60 -43.76
N LEU A 4 31.10 69.55 -42.71
CA LEU A 4 31.33 68.76 -41.55
C LEU A 4 30.83 67.31 -41.81
N LEU A 5 31.73 66.32 -41.76
CA LEU A 5 31.41 64.91 -41.77
C LEU A 5 31.21 64.48 -40.33
N PHE A 6 30.05 63.89 -40.02
CA PHE A 6 29.77 63.16 -38.76
C PHE A 6 30.05 61.66 -38.97
N PRO A 7 30.79 61.00 -38.09
CA PRO A 7 30.90 59.54 -38.13
C PRO A 7 29.70 58.88 -37.42
N ALA A 8 29.07 57.92 -38.11
CA ALA A 8 28.02 57.06 -37.54
C ALA A 8 28.67 56.03 -36.64
N ALA A 9 28.31 56.06 -35.35
CA ALA A 9 28.67 55.04 -34.40
C ALA A 9 27.68 53.84 -34.53
N VAL A 10 28.20 52.68 -34.92
CA VAL A 10 27.44 51.43 -34.97
C VAL A 10 27.50 50.80 -33.61
N LEU A 11 26.35 50.72 -32.90
CA LEU A 11 26.21 50.11 -31.65
C LEU A 11 25.92 48.59 -31.86
N VAL A 12 26.91 47.73 -31.62
CA VAL A 12 26.73 46.27 -31.65
C VAL A 12 26.21 45.82 -30.30
N ILE A 13 24.92 45.45 -30.24
CA ILE A 13 24.30 44.81 -29.06
C ILE A 13 24.59 43.32 -29.13
N ALA A 14 25.54 42.84 -28.34
CA ALA A 14 25.76 41.40 -28.12
C ALA A 14 24.69 40.87 -27.19
N ALA A 15 23.74 40.09 -27.73
CA ALA A 15 22.76 39.34 -26.95
C ALA A 15 23.44 38.12 -26.31
N LEU A 16 23.66 38.17 -25.00
CA LEU A 16 24.08 37.03 -24.20
C LEU A 16 22.87 36.07 -24.06
N ALA A 17 22.83 35.00 -24.86
CA ALA A 17 21.91 33.88 -24.65
C ALA A 17 22.42 33.05 -23.48
N ALA A 18 21.77 33.14 -22.34
CA ALA A 18 21.99 32.21 -21.20
C ALA A 18 21.45 30.82 -21.57
N PRO A 19 22.19 29.73 -21.31
CA PRO A 19 21.67 28.40 -21.55
C PRO A 19 20.56 28.08 -20.53
N VAL A 20 19.36 27.81 -21.02
CA VAL A 20 18.27 27.24 -20.24
C VAL A 20 18.67 25.79 -19.95
N VAL A 21 19.18 25.55 -18.75
CA VAL A 21 19.39 24.18 -18.24
C VAL A 21 17.99 23.59 -17.93
N ALA A 22 17.50 22.74 -18.82
CA ALA A 22 16.31 21.94 -18.58
C ALA A 22 16.59 21.05 -17.37
N ARG A 23 15.94 21.36 -16.24
CA ARG A 23 15.95 20.52 -15.07
C ARG A 23 15.18 19.24 -15.40
N GLY A 24 15.89 18.16 -15.68
CA GLY A 24 15.32 16.83 -15.83
C GLY A 24 14.55 16.42 -14.55
N PRO A 25 13.63 15.45 -14.63
CA PRO A 25 12.89 15.00 -13.46
C PRO A 25 13.89 14.59 -12.37
N ALA A 26 13.78 15.24 -11.20
CA ALA A 26 14.65 14.97 -10.07
C ALA A 26 14.42 13.52 -9.63
N VAL A 27 15.42 12.68 -9.83
CA VAL A 27 15.49 11.35 -9.19
C VAL A 27 15.53 11.64 -7.68
N ALA A 28 14.51 11.16 -6.96
CA ALA A 28 14.42 11.37 -5.53
C ALA A 28 15.70 10.84 -4.87
N SER A 29 16.49 11.75 -4.32
CA SER A 29 17.75 11.43 -3.67
C SER A 29 17.48 10.50 -2.47
N SER A 30 18.39 9.58 -2.17
CA SER A 30 18.31 8.63 -1.05
C SER A 30 18.10 9.30 0.31
N SER A 31 18.48 10.58 0.46
CA SER A 31 18.19 11.40 1.64
C SER A 31 16.70 11.70 1.82
N ALA A 32 15.92 11.85 0.76
CA ALA A 32 14.48 12.10 0.84
C ALA A 32 13.69 10.86 1.35
N LEU A 33 14.27 9.67 1.22
CA LEU A 33 13.73 8.42 1.78
C LEU A 33 13.89 8.36 3.32
N ALA A 34 15.02 8.87 3.82
CA ALA A 34 15.31 8.88 5.26
C ALA A 34 14.43 9.89 6.03
N ASP A 35 14.06 10.99 5.40
CA ASP A 35 13.28 12.08 6.01
C ASP A 35 11.76 11.94 5.80
N ALA A 36 11.31 10.93 5.09
CA ALA A 36 9.89 10.74 4.81
C ALA A 36 9.13 10.26 6.05
N GLN A 37 8.19 11.06 6.51
CA GLN A 37 7.32 10.74 7.64
C GLN A 37 6.26 9.71 7.25
N ASP A 38 6.01 8.74 8.12
CA ASP A 38 4.91 7.79 7.95
C ASP A 38 3.56 8.50 8.04
N ILE A 39 2.62 8.14 7.12
CA ILE A 39 1.31 8.83 7.07
C ILE A 39 0.46 8.60 8.30
N LEU A 40 0.55 7.44 8.97
CA LEU A 40 -0.20 7.16 10.19
C LEU A 40 0.35 7.99 11.35
N ALA A 41 1.67 8.15 11.44
CA ALA A 41 2.30 9.03 12.42
C ALA A 41 1.96 10.51 12.14
N ALA A 42 1.94 10.92 10.87
CA ALA A 42 1.55 12.27 10.47
C ALA A 42 0.07 12.55 10.75
N GLU A 43 -0.83 11.56 10.60
CA GLU A 43 -2.23 11.66 10.96
C GLU A 43 -2.42 11.78 12.46
N ALA A 44 -1.73 10.95 13.24
CA ALA A 44 -1.75 11.02 14.71
C ALA A 44 -1.26 12.38 15.23
N ALA A 45 -0.30 13.01 14.54
CA ALA A 45 0.17 14.36 14.83
C ALA A 45 -0.75 15.47 14.32
N GLY A 46 -1.87 15.15 13.66
CA GLY A 46 -2.81 16.13 13.10
C GLY A 46 -2.32 16.87 11.85
N LEU A 47 -1.17 16.46 11.29
CA LEU A 47 -0.57 17.11 10.12
C LEU A 47 -1.29 16.77 8.82
N VAL A 48 -1.87 15.57 8.75
CA VAL A 48 -2.63 15.10 7.58
C VAL A 48 -3.97 14.51 8.00
N ASN A 49 -4.88 14.42 7.04
CA ASN A 49 -6.08 13.60 7.16
C ASN A 49 -5.99 12.45 6.16
N VAL A 50 -6.20 11.22 6.63
CA VAL A 50 -6.13 10.01 5.81
C VAL A 50 -7.52 9.40 5.70
N LYS A 51 -7.95 9.13 4.45
CA LYS A 51 -9.16 8.34 4.18
C LYS A 51 -8.76 7.08 3.44
N PHE A 52 -9.20 5.95 3.95
CA PHE A 52 -9.03 4.66 3.31
C PHE A 52 -10.37 4.21 2.70
N ILE A 53 -10.36 3.98 1.39
CA ILE A 53 -11.56 3.64 0.62
C ILE A 53 -11.26 2.36 -0.18
N PRO A 54 -11.72 1.18 0.29
CA PRO A 54 -11.59 -0.04 -0.49
C PRO A 54 -12.49 0.04 -1.72
N ASN A 55 -11.94 -0.26 -2.89
CA ASN A 55 -12.75 -0.41 -4.10
C ASN A 55 -13.41 -1.80 -4.11
N ASP A 56 -12.64 -2.79 -3.74
CA ASP A 56 -12.97 -4.20 -3.63
C ASP A 56 -11.98 -4.92 -2.69
N SER A 57 -11.99 -6.26 -2.68
CA SER A 57 -11.05 -7.07 -1.89
C SER A 57 -9.59 -6.98 -2.36
N ARG A 58 -9.32 -6.43 -3.54
CA ARG A 58 -8.00 -6.46 -4.18
C ARG A 58 -7.32 -5.10 -4.25
N THR A 59 -8.10 -4.03 -4.22
CA THR A 59 -7.60 -2.67 -4.39
C THR A 59 -8.30 -1.67 -3.49
N ALA A 60 -7.55 -0.67 -3.04
CA ALA A 60 -8.09 0.45 -2.29
C ALA A 60 -7.45 1.77 -2.74
N GLN A 61 -8.07 2.86 -2.30
CA GLN A 61 -7.54 4.21 -2.42
C GLN A 61 -7.20 4.74 -1.04
N VAL A 62 -6.00 5.31 -0.91
CA VAL A 62 -5.57 6.07 0.25
C VAL A 62 -5.55 7.54 -0.15
N VAL A 63 -6.46 8.32 0.39
CA VAL A 63 -6.58 9.75 0.11
C VAL A 63 -5.95 10.51 1.27
N VAL A 64 -4.86 11.22 1.02
CA VAL A 64 -4.08 11.96 2.02
C VAL A 64 -4.22 13.45 1.73
N THR A 65 -4.67 14.21 2.71
CA THR A 65 -4.79 15.69 2.64
C THR A 65 -3.85 16.31 3.66
N ASN A 66 -2.93 17.17 3.19
CA ASN A 66 -2.06 17.94 4.08
C ASN A 66 -2.90 19.05 4.78
N ARG A 67 -2.89 19.03 6.09
CA ARG A 67 -3.58 20.01 6.96
C ARG A 67 -2.64 21.07 7.53
N SER A 68 -1.34 20.91 7.30
CA SER A 68 -0.33 21.85 7.76
C SER A 68 -0.10 22.97 6.75
N ASP A 69 0.56 24.02 7.19
CA ASP A 69 0.95 25.21 6.41
C ASP A 69 2.26 25.02 5.63
N ARG A 70 2.88 23.83 5.71
CA ARG A 70 4.17 23.52 5.09
C ARG A 70 4.08 22.24 4.20
N PRO A 71 4.96 22.12 3.20
CA PRO A 71 5.08 20.88 2.45
C PRO A 71 5.53 19.73 3.35
N LEU A 72 4.95 18.55 3.17
CA LEU A 72 5.33 17.34 3.89
C LEU A 72 5.89 16.33 2.90
N THR A 73 6.95 15.62 3.29
CA THR A 73 7.42 14.42 2.61
C THR A 73 6.91 13.22 3.37
N LEU A 74 6.07 12.43 2.73
CA LEU A 74 5.29 11.35 3.35
C LEU A 74 5.59 10.02 2.68
N ARG A 75 5.40 8.93 3.43
CA ARG A 75 5.46 7.55 2.91
C ARG A 75 4.30 6.74 3.47
N LEU A 76 3.84 5.77 2.69
CA LEU A 76 2.96 4.72 3.19
C LEU A 76 3.77 3.71 4.02
N PRO A 77 3.22 3.15 5.10
CA PRO A 77 3.84 2.04 5.81
C PRO A 77 3.95 0.81 4.87
N ALA A 78 4.96 -0.04 5.09
CA ALA A 78 5.14 -1.26 4.32
C ALA A 78 3.95 -2.22 4.46
N GLY A 79 3.31 -2.24 5.63
CA GLY A 79 2.08 -2.95 5.91
C GLY A 79 1.12 -2.08 6.72
N PHE A 80 -0.16 -2.12 6.38
CA PHE A 80 -1.23 -1.46 7.11
C PHE A 80 -2.52 -2.29 7.04
N ALA A 81 -3.49 -1.95 7.89
CA ALA A 81 -4.84 -2.49 7.81
C ALA A 81 -5.88 -1.40 7.60
N GLY A 82 -6.93 -1.72 6.84
CA GLY A 82 -8.17 -0.99 6.78
C GLY A 82 -9.22 -1.70 7.63
N VAL A 83 -9.79 -1.02 8.60
CA VAL A 83 -10.78 -1.59 9.54
C VAL A 83 -12.11 -0.88 9.36
N PRO A 84 -13.24 -1.63 9.24
CA PRO A 84 -14.57 -1.03 9.14
C PRO A 84 -14.91 -0.21 10.38
N VAL A 85 -15.34 1.03 10.20
CA VAL A 85 -15.65 1.93 11.33
C VAL A 85 -16.82 1.41 12.18
N LEU A 86 -17.81 0.77 11.56
CA LEU A 86 -18.97 0.20 12.25
C LEU A 86 -18.64 -1.01 13.13
N ALA A 87 -17.55 -1.72 12.86
CA ALA A 87 -17.08 -2.82 13.70
C ALA A 87 -16.59 -2.33 15.07
N GLN A 88 -16.24 -1.05 15.20
CA GLN A 88 -15.77 -0.44 16.44
C GLN A 88 -16.89 0.11 17.32
N MET A 89 -18.06 0.41 16.76
CA MET A 89 -19.20 0.97 17.52
C MET A 89 -20.08 -0.11 18.17
N GLY A 90 -19.96 -1.39 17.78
CA GLY A 90 -20.71 -2.51 18.35
C GLY A 90 -20.00 -3.28 19.47
N GLY A 91 -18.76 -2.90 19.82
CA GLY A 91 -17.93 -3.53 20.86
C GLY A 91 -17.90 -2.74 22.15
N GLY A 92 -19.06 -2.51 22.78
CA GLY A 92 -19.12 -2.13 24.19
C GLY A 92 -18.69 -3.32 25.04
N MET A 93 -17.58 -3.19 25.77
CA MET A 93 -17.15 -4.00 26.91
C MET A 93 -17.29 -5.52 26.77
N GLN A 94 -16.29 -6.19 26.22
CA GLN A 94 -15.71 -7.41 26.81
C GLN A 94 -14.40 -7.72 26.10
N GLY A 95 -13.33 -7.75 26.82
CA GLY A 95 -12.05 -8.23 26.35
C GLY A 95 -12.15 -9.70 25.93
N GLY A 96 -11.49 -10.06 24.85
CA GLY A 96 -11.43 -11.45 24.45
C GLY A 96 -10.99 -11.61 23.02
N GLY A 97 -9.82 -12.14 22.86
CA GLY A 97 -9.20 -12.83 21.77
C GLY A 97 -9.88 -12.84 20.41
N PHE A 98 -9.10 -12.59 19.39
CA PHE A 98 -9.42 -12.98 18.02
C PHE A 98 -9.55 -14.51 17.95
N GLY A 99 -10.70 -15.04 18.45
CA GLY A 99 -11.08 -16.44 18.36
C GLY A 99 -11.79 -16.72 17.05
N ALA A 100 -11.38 -17.76 16.39
CA ALA A 100 -12.03 -18.35 15.23
C ALA A 100 -13.54 -18.49 15.42
N GLY A 101 -14.35 -18.05 14.42
CA GLY A 101 -15.72 -18.53 14.24
C GLY A 101 -16.81 -17.68 14.85
N GLY A 102 -17.02 -16.46 14.38
CA GLY A 102 -18.25 -15.72 14.57
C GLY A 102 -18.89 -15.41 13.22
N ILE A 103 -20.02 -16.06 12.93
CA ILE A 103 -20.93 -15.66 11.84
C ILE A 103 -21.61 -14.35 12.29
N GLY A 104 -20.82 -13.29 12.36
CA GLY A 104 -21.28 -11.93 12.63
C GLY A 104 -21.11 -11.10 11.36
N GLY A 105 -22.22 -10.62 10.79
CA GLY A 105 -22.31 -9.92 9.51
C GLY A 105 -21.54 -8.59 9.37
N GLY A 106 -20.34 -8.47 9.93
CA GLY A 106 -19.45 -7.34 9.75
C GLY A 106 -18.65 -7.43 8.44
N ALA A 107 -18.28 -6.28 7.89
CA ALA A 107 -17.33 -6.26 6.78
C ALA A 107 -15.94 -6.70 7.25
N GLN A 108 -15.17 -7.32 6.33
CA GLN A 108 -13.86 -7.84 6.65
C GLN A 108 -12.80 -6.73 6.77
N ASN A 109 -11.77 -6.98 7.56
CA ASN A 109 -10.56 -6.18 7.59
C ASN A 109 -9.77 -6.39 6.29
N VAL A 110 -9.09 -5.37 5.87
CA VAL A 110 -8.31 -5.35 4.64
C VAL A 110 -6.86 -5.06 4.98
N GLY A 111 -5.96 -5.94 4.57
CA GLY A 111 -4.53 -5.68 4.64
C GLY A 111 -4.04 -5.03 3.35
N GLY A 112 -3.11 -4.12 3.46
CA GLY A 112 -2.46 -3.48 2.32
C GLY A 112 -1.03 -3.08 2.63
N GLY A 113 -0.29 -2.73 1.62
CA GLY A 113 1.08 -2.26 1.76
C GLY A 113 1.35 -1.06 0.88
N GLY A 114 2.20 -0.14 1.36
CA GLY A 114 2.71 0.99 0.60
C GLY A 114 3.83 0.51 -0.32
N MET A 115 3.66 0.64 -1.63
CA MET A 115 4.65 0.21 -2.62
C MET A 115 5.98 0.93 -2.42
N MET A 116 7.01 0.22 -2.03
CA MET A 116 8.40 0.68 -2.13
C MET A 116 8.79 0.63 -3.61
N GLY A 117 8.98 1.80 -4.22
CA GLY A 117 9.29 1.92 -5.63
C GLY A 117 10.55 1.17 -6.03
N GLY A 118 10.39 0.22 -6.91
CA GLY A 118 11.46 -0.55 -7.50
C GLY A 118 10.88 -1.61 -8.41
N GLY A 119 10.25 -1.26 -9.51
CA GLY A 119 9.68 -2.19 -10.45
C GLY A 119 10.23 -1.97 -11.83
N MET A 120 11.24 -2.71 -12.18
CA MET A 120 11.68 -2.95 -13.53
C MET A 120 10.74 -3.98 -14.17
N GLY A 121 10.23 -3.65 -15.36
CA GLY A 121 9.96 -4.65 -16.36
C GLY A 121 8.50 -4.97 -16.66
N GLY A 122 8.10 -4.66 -17.86
CA GLY A 122 6.92 -5.17 -18.51
C GLY A 122 6.49 -4.25 -19.64
N GLY A 123 7.16 -4.37 -20.80
CA GLY A 123 6.86 -3.63 -21.99
C GLY A 123 5.42 -3.87 -22.48
N GLY A 124 4.73 -2.81 -22.83
CA GLY A 124 3.47 -2.78 -23.52
C GLY A 124 3.39 -1.49 -24.32
N MET A 125 3.73 -1.53 -25.61
CA MET A 125 3.53 -0.46 -26.56
C MET A 125 2.04 -0.17 -26.69
N GLY A 126 1.66 1.07 -26.46
CA GLY A 126 0.31 1.55 -26.70
C GLY A 126 0.28 3.07 -26.56
N GLY A 127 0.45 3.79 -27.68
CA GLY A 127 0.35 5.23 -27.73
C GLY A 127 -1.06 5.72 -27.41
N GLY A 128 -1.13 6.80 -26.66
CA GLY A 128 -2.36 7.54 -26.36
C GLY A 128 -2.03 8.86 -25.72
N MET A 129 -2.03 9.93 -26.51
CA MET A 129 -2.02 11.32 -26.08
C MET A 129 -3.27 11.59 -25.24
N GLY A 130 -3.11 11.96 -24.01
CA GLY A 130 -4.16 12.45 -23.14
C GLY A 130 -3.55 12.95 -21.84
N GLY A 131 -3.44 14.30 -21.69
CA GLY A 131 -3.04 14.93 -20.45
C GLY A 131 -4.02 14.62 -19.33
N GLY A 132 -3.62 13.69 -18.44
CA GLY A 132 -4.34 13.34 -17.23
C GLY A 132 -3.36 13.42 -16.09
N MET A 133 -3.71 14.17 -15.02
CA MET A 133 -3.00 14.23 -13.76
C MET A 133 -2.62 12.83 -13.31
N GLY A 134 -1.33 12.54 -13.42
CA GLY A 134 -0.76 11.23 -13.18
C GLY A 134 -0.94 10.77 -11.75
N GLY A 135 -1.91 9.92 -11.51
CA GLY A 135 -1.96 9.06 -10.34
C GLY A 135 -0.89 7.99 -10.51
N GLY A 136 0.37 8.32 -10.20
CA GLY A 136 1.46 7.37 -10.26
C GLY A 136 1.19 6.23 -9.30
N MET A 137 1.16 5.00 -9.81
CA MET A 137 1.36 3.77 -9.02
C MET A 137 2.83 3.80 -8.54
N GLY A 138 3.12 4.62 -7.54
CA GLY A 138 4.46 4.77 -7.01
C GLY A 138 4.36 4.88 -5.52
N GLY A 139 4.68 3.79 -4.80
CA GLY A 139 4.68 3.73 -3.36
C GLY A 139 5.96 4.22 -2.70
N GLY A 140 6.79 4.99 -3.38
CA GLY A 140 7.89 5.69 -2.77
C GLY A 140 7.42 6.91 -1.98
N PRO A 141 8.34 7.58 -1.27
CA PRO A 141 8.07 8.83 -0.61
C PRO A 141 7.55 9.86 -1.60
N PHE A 142 6.58 10.65 -1.17
CA PHE A 142 5.97 11.68 -1.98
C PHE A 142 5.86 12.99 -1.22
N SER A 143 6.07 14.08 -1.93
CA SER A 143 5.85 15.42 -1.39
C SER A 143 4.38 15.81 -1.55
N LEU A 144 3.82 16.41 -0.50
CA LEU A 144 2.45 16.91 -0.46
C LEU A 144 2.46 18.37 0.01
N PRO A 145 2.25 19.34 -0.91
CA PRO A 145 2.17 20.76 -0.55
C PRO A 145 1.06 21.06 0.45
N PRO A 146 1.09 22.23 1.13
CA PRO A 146 0.03 22.66 2.03
C PRO A 146 -1.35 22.59 1.39
N GLU A 147 -2.35 22.16 2.13
CA GLU A 147 -3.77 22.11 1.73
C GLU A 147 -4.06 21.25 0.49
N ARG A 148 -3.06 20.55 -0.04
CA ARG A 148 -3.24 19.65 -1.18
C ARG A 148 -3.63 18.25 -0.74
N THR A 149 -4.36 17.61 -1.65
CA THR A 149 -4.78 16.20 -1.50
C THR A 149 -4.10 15.35 -2.57
N ARG A 150 -3.66 14.15 -2.17
CA ARG A 150 -3.15 13.12 -3.07
C ARG A 150 -3.92 11.83 -2.85
N THR A 151 -4.27 11.18 -3.95
CA THR A 151 -4.88 9.84 -3.93
C THR A 151 -3.85 8.82 -4.41
N LEU A 152 -3.63 7.79 -3.60
CA LEU A 152 -2.75 6.68 -3.89
C LEU A 152 -3.61 5.43 -4.10
N ARG A 153 -3.32 4.65 -5.13
CA ARG A 153 -3.93 3.33 -5.32
C ARG A 153 -3.00 2.28 -4.74
N VAL A 154 -3.54 1.39 -3.95
CA VAL A 154 -2.78 0.36 -3.25
C VAL A 154 -3.39 -1.01 -3.49
N PRO A 155 -2.58 -2.06 -3.67
CA PRO A 155 -3.06 -3.43 -3.64
C PRO A 155 -3.47 -3.82 -2.23
N THR A 156 -4.51 -4.64 -2.12
CA THR A 156 -5.03 -5.10 -0.84
C THR A 156 -5.37 -6.58 -0.88
N VAL A 157 -5.50 -7.17 0.30
CA VAL A 157 -6.03 -8.51 0.54
C VAL A 157 -7.04 -8.47 1.68
N CYS A 158 -7.98 -9.38 1.67
CA CYS A 158 -8.89 -9.59 2.78
C CYS A 158 -8.20 -10.36 3.90
N LEU A 159 -8.37 -9.94 5.15
CA LEU A 159 -7.78 -10.62 6.31
C LEU A 159 -8.75 -11.62 6.96
N ASP A 160 -10.06 -11.42 6.83
CA ASP A 160 -11.08 -12.27 7.45
C ASP A 160 -11.81 -13.07 6.37
N HIS A 161 -11.46 -14.34 6.22
CA HIS A 161 -12.14 -15.23 5.27
C HIS A 161 -13.63 -15.41 5.64
N GLY A 162 -14.50 -15.34 4.64
CA GLY A 162 -15.94 -15.59 4.81
C GLY A 162 -16.77 -14.42 5.34
N LYS A 163 -16.15 -13.29 5.70
CA LYS A 163 -16.88 -12.06 5.99
C LYS A 163 -17.27 -11.32 4.71
N ARG A 164 -18.17 -10.36 4.86
CA ARG A 164 -18.67 -9.54 3.75
C ARG A 164 -17.52 -8.79 3.06
N GLU A 165 -17.50 -8.82 1.72
CA GLU A 165 -16.55 -8.10 0.88
C GLU A 165 -16.51 -6.61 1.20
N PRO A 166 -15.30 -6.00 1.20
CA PRO A 166 -15.14 -4.57 1.35
C PRO A 166 -15.70 -3.85 0.11
N THR A 167 -16.33 -2.71 0.34
CA THR A 167 -16.90 -1.87 -0.71
C THR A 167 -16.68 -0.40 -0.40
N PRO A 168 -16.70 0.51 -1.38
CA PRO A 168 -16.56 1.95 -1.14
C PRO A 168 -17.69 2.56 -0.28
N ARG A 169 -18.80 1.84 -0.10
CA ARG A 169 -19.96 2.28 0.69
C ARG A 169 -19.78 2.08 2.18
N ILE A 170 -18.83 1.24 2.57
CA ILE A 170 -18.51 0.97 3.98
C ILE A 170 -17.38 1.90 4.39
N ALA A 171 -17.58 2.66 5.46
CA ALA A 171 -16.53 3.51 6.00
C ALA A 171 -15.42 2.66 6.62
N TYR A 172 -14.19 2.92 6.24
CA TYR A 172 -12.99 2.27 6.77
C TYR A 172 -12.03 3.30 7.34
N ARG A 173 -11.28 2.91 8.34
CA ARG A 173 -10.14 3.65 8.88
C ARG A 173 -8.87 2.86 8.62
N MET A 174 -7.83 3.57 8.21
CA MET A 174 -6.48 3.01 8.09
C MET A 174 -5.83 2.95 9.47
N THR A 175 -5.13 1.88 9.76
CA THR A 175 -4.38 1.68 11.01
C THR A 175 -3.12 0.86 10.75
N ALA A 176 -2.22 0.79 11.72
CA ALA A 176 -1.08 -0.10 11.67
C ALA A 176 -1.55 -1.57 11.61
N LEU A 177 -0.81 -2.41 10.89
CA LEU A 177 -1.18 -3.81 10.68
C LEU A 177 -1.18 -4.58 12.00
N GLU A 178 -0.31 -4.23 12.92
CA GLU A 178 -0.16 -4.79 14.28
C GLU A 178 -1.44 -4.69 15.11
N ASN A 179 -2.28 -3.69 14.82
CA ASN A 179 -3.59 -3.55 15.46
C ASN A 179 -4.61 -4.60 15.01
N CYS A 180 -4.33 -5.31 13.92
CA CYS A 180 -5.19 -6.36 13.36
C CYS A 180 -4.59 -7.76 13.50
N SER A 181 -3.26 -7.85 13.49
CA SER A 181 -2.55 -9.12 13.65
C SER A 181 -1.16 -8.86 14.24
N THR A 182 -0.82 -9.61 15.28
CA THR A 182 0.52 -9.60 15.87
C THR A 182 1.47 -10.58 15.19
N ASP A 183 1.01 -11.33 14.19
CA ASP A 183 1.84 -12.29 13.47
C ASP A 183 2.79 -11.57 12.49
N PRO A 184 4.11 -11.62 12.73
CA PRO A 184 5.07 -10.88 11.89
C PRO A 184 5.12 -11.40 10.45
N ARG A 185 4.70 -12.64 10.19
CA ARG A 185 4.63 -13.20 8.85
C ARG A 185 3.65 -12.43 7.96
N LEU A 186 2.58 -11.89 8.55
CA LEU A 186 1.63 -11.06 7.81
C LEU A 186 2.26 -9.73 7.34
N GLN A 187 3.17 -9.15 8.13
CA GLN A 187 3.95 -7.98 7.74
C GLN A 187 4.81 -8.27 6.50
N ASP A 188 5.49 -9.41 6.48
CA ASP A 188 6.28 -9.85 5.34
C ASP A 188 5.43 -10.02 4.07
N VAL A 189 4.25 -10.64 4.21
CA VAL A 189 3.30 -10.78 3.09
C VAL A 189 2.89 -9.42 2.53
N MET A 190 2.56 -8.45 3.42
CA MET A 190 2.19 -7.10 2.98
C MET A 190 3.37 -6.36 2.34
N ALA A 191 4.58 -6.52 2.86
CA ALA A 191 5.79 -5.94 2.26
C ALA A 191 6.07 -6.52 0.86
N CYS A 192 5.94 -7.83 0.68
CA CYS A 192 6.08 -8.48 -0.62
C CYS A 192 4.98 -8.06 -1.61
N LEU A 193 3.73 -7.92 -1.14
CA LEU A 193 2.63 -7.42 -1.97
C LEU A 193 2.90 -5.97 -2.40
N SER A 194 3.31 -5.12 -1.47
CA SER A 194 3.56 -3.70 -1.72
C SER A 194 4.72 -3.43 -2.67
N SER A 195 5.75 -4.27 -2.64
CA SER A 195 6.88 -4.19 -3.57
C SER A 195 6.57 -4.76 -4.96
N GLY A 196 5.43 -5.44 -5.12
CA GLY A 196 5.09 -6.15 -6.35
C GLY A 196 5.88 -7.45 -6.55
N ALA A 197 6.59 -7.94 -5.51
CA ALA A 197 7.34 -9.19 -5.57
C ALA A 197 6.44 -10.42 -5.72
N ILE A 198 5.20 -10.31 -5.28
CA ILE A 198 4.19 -11.37 -5.38
C ILE A 198 2.89 -10.82 -5.98
N SER A 199 2.10 -11.71 -6.59
CA SER A 199 0.77 -11.35 -7.08
C SER A 199 -0.22 -11.19 -5.92
N GLN A 200 -1.31 -10.45 -6.17
CA GLN A 200 -2.38 -10.27 -5.19
C GLN A 200 -2.99 -11.62 -4.76
N LYS A 201 -3.14 -12.59 -5.67
CA LYS A 201 -3.65 -13.93 -5.36
C LYS A 201 -2.73 -14.71 -4.42
N VAL A 202 -1.42 -14.63 -4.64
CA VAL A 202 -0.42 -15.24 -3.75
C VAL A 202 -0.50 -14.62 -2.36
N ALA A 203 -0.53 -13.28 -2.28
CA ALA A 203 -0.68 -12.56 -1.02
C ALA A 203 -2.01 -12.90 -0.31
N GLN A 204 -3.11 -13.05 -1.06
CA GLN A 204 -4.42 -13.40 -0.51
C GLN A 204 -4.43 -14.80 0.11
N ALA A 205 -3.82 -15.79 -0.55
CA ALA A 205 -3.72 -17.16 -0.02
C ALA A 205 -2.87 -17.19 1.26
N ALA A 206 -1.71 -16.53 1.26
CA ALA A 206 -0.85 -16.42 2.44
C ALA A 206 -1.55 -15.68 3.59
N ALA A 207 -2.23 -14.56 3.30
CA ALA A 207 -2.97 -13.81 4.31
C ALA A 207 -4.07 -14.64 4.96
N TRP A 208 -4.89 -15.36 4.18
CA TRP A 208 -5.95 -16.21 4.76
C TRP A 208 -5.39 -17.39 5.54
N HIS A 209 -4.26 -17.94 5.12
CA HIS A 209 -3.58 -18.98 5.89
C HIS A 209 -3.14 -18.45 7.27
N ILE A 210 -2.52 -17.27 7.31
CA ILE A 210 -1.97 -16.66 8.53
C ILE A 210 -3.09 -16.07 9.41
N SER A 211 -3.95 -15.23 8.84
CA SER A 211 -4.90 -14.42 9.62
C SER A 211 -6.22 -15.14 9.91
N SER A 212 -6.65 -16.05 9.03
CA SER A 212 -7.92 -16.79 9.17
C SER A 212 -7.73 -18.27 9.46
N GLY A 213 -6.50 -18.75 9.61
CA GLY A 213 -6.19 -20.16 9.94
C GLY A 213 -6.60 -21.14 8.84
N ARG A 214 -6.79 -20.71 7.60
CA ARG A 214 -7.19 -21.61 6.51
C ARG A 214 -6.06 -22.55 6.16
N THR A 215 -6.37 -23.84 6.10
CA THR A 215 -5.40 -24.84 5.62
C THR A 215 -5.19 -24.74 4.11
N TRP A 216 -4.05 -25.17 3.63
CA TRP A 216 -3.76 -25.19 2.17
C TRP A 216 -4.75 -26.04 1.39
N GLN A 217 -5.24 -27.14 2.01
CA GLN A 217 -6.28 -27.98 1.42
C GLN A 217 -7.60 -27.23 1.31
N GLN A 218 -8.01 -26.45 2.33
CA GLN A 218 -9.21 -25.62 2.25
C GLN A 218 -9.09 -24.55 1.19
N LEU A 219 -7.92 -23.89 1.09
CA LEU A 219 -7.67 -22.88 0.06
C LEU A 219 -7.66 -23.46 -1.35
N SER A 220 -7.19 -24.71 -1.52
CA SER A 220 -7.23 -25.38 -2.83
C SER A 220 -8.64 -25.77 -3.28
N ALA A 221 -9.55 -25.94 -2.33
CA ALA A 221 -10.96 -26.24 -2.59
C ALA A 221 -11.84 -24.99 -2.75
N GLU A 222 -11.27 -23.78 -2.59
CA GLU A 222 -12.02 -22.53 -2.72
C GLU A 222 -12.40 -22.28 -4.17
N MET A 223 -13.69 -22.01 -4.40
CA MET A 223 -14.24 -21.85 -5.75
C MET A 223 -14.88 -20.48 -5.93
N ILE A 224 -14.80 -19.96 -7.13
CA ILE A 224 -15.58 -18.79 -7.56
C ILE A 224 -16.87 -19.34 -8.17
N VAL A 225 -17.98 -19.06 -7.49
CA VAL A 225 -19.31 -19.46 -7.97
C VAL A 225 -19.67 -18.62 -9.18
N MET A 226 -19.88 -19.28 -10.32
CA MET A 226 -20.23 -18.64 -11.57
C MET A 226 -21.74 -18.61 -11.77
N ALA A 227 -22.25 -17.49 -12.26
CA ALA A 227 -23.68 -17.34 -12.58
C ALA A 227 -24.05 -18.06 -13.88
N GLY A 228 -25.35 -18.40 -14.04
CA GLY A 228 -25.90 -18.85 -15.32
C GLY A 228 -25.53 -20.28 -15.73
N GLY A 229 -25.21 -21.16 -14.77
CA GLY A 229 -24.91 -22.57 -15.08
C GLY A 229 -23.52 -22.82 -15.65
N THR A 230 -22.67 -21.80 -15.68
CA THR A 230 -21.26 -21.94 -16.00
C THR A 230 -20.57 -22.71 -14.85
N PRO A 231 -19.69 -23.69 -15.13
CA PRO A 231 -18.95 -24.39 -14.08
C PRO A 231 -18.16 -23.43 -13.19
N ASP A 232 -18.18 -23.69 -11.89
CA ASP A 232 -17.36 -22.93 -10.93
C ASP A 232 -15.87 -23.10 -11.24
N VAL A 233 -15.09 -22.06 -10.99
CA VAL A 233 -13.66 -22.07 -11.25
C VAL A 233 -12.87 -21.97 -9.94
N PRO A 234 -11.68 -22.62 -9.84
CA PRO A 234 -10.85 -22.49 -8.66
C PRO A 234 -10.50 -21.03 -8.35
N PHE A 235 -10.62 -20.66 -7.09
CA PHE A 235 -10.25 -19.31 -6.65
C PHE A 235 -8.73 -19.10 -6.76
N PHE A 236 -7.95 -20.12 -6.44
CA PHE A 236 -6.50 -20.14 -6.57
C PHE A 236 -6.04 -21.21 -7.53
N THR A 237 -5.03 -20.91 -8.33
CA THR A 237 -4.31 -21.93 -9.11
C THR A 237 -3.33 -22.69 -8.23
N PRO A 238 -2.94 -23.94 -8.60
CA PRO A 238 -1.91 -24.69 -7.86
C PRO A 238 -0.57 -23.93 -7.75
N ALA A 239 -0.21 -23.18 -8.79
CA ALA A 239 1.02 -22.39 -8.80
C ALA A 239 0.98 -21.22 -7.80
N GLU A 240 -0.16 -20.54 -7.66
CA GLU A 240 -0.35 -19.48 -6.68
C GLU A 240 -0.28 -20.02 -5.25
N LEU A 241 -0.91 -21.17 -4.98
CA LEU A 241 -0.84 -21.82 -3.67
C LEU A 241 0.58 -22.26 -3.33
N ALA A 242 1.29 -22.86 -4.27
CA ALA A 242 2.69 -23.27 -4.07
C ALA A 242 3.61 -22.05 -3.81
N ALA A 243 3.35 -20.92 -4.47
CA ALA A 243 4.09 -19.68 -4.23
C ALA A 243 3.76 -19.10 -2.84
N ALA A 244 2.51 -19.14 -2.42
CA ALA A 244 2.08 -18.68 -1.10
C ALA A 244 2.66 -19.56 0.03
N GLN A 245 2.71 -20.87 -0.16
CA GLN A 245 3.36 -21.80 0.78
C GLN A 245 4.83 -21.46 0.99
N ARG A 246 5.59 -21.32 -0.10
CA ARG A 246 7.01 -20.93 -0.01
C ARG A 246 7.21 -19.60 0.70
N LEU A 247 6.37 -18.60 0.41
CA LEU A 247 6.44 -17.31 1.09
C LEU A 247 6.23 -17.45 2.60
N VAL A 248 5.22 -18.22 3.02
CA VAL A 248 4.92 -18.44 4.44
C VAL A 248 6.03 -19.24 5.13
N GLU A 249 6.59 -20.26 4.48
CA GLU A 249 7.72 -21.03 4.98
C GLU A 249 8.97 -20.16 5.16
N GLU A 250 9.29 -19.34 4.16
CA GLU A 250 10.41 -18.39 4.23
C GLU A 250 10.22 -17.36 5.34
N SER A 251 9.01 -16.82 5.47
CA SER A 251 8.67 -15.88 6.54
C SER A 251 8.74 -16.56 7.92
N THR A 252 8.27 -17.80 8.05
CA THR A 252 8.37 -18.59 9.29
C THR A 252 9.83 -18.83 9.68
N SER A 253 10.71 -19.05 8.71
CA SER A 253 12.14 -19.22 8.98
C SER A 253 12.80 -17.93 9.49
N ARG A 254 12.30 -16.78 9.08
CA ARG A 254 12.76 -15.46 9.57
C ARG A 254 12.21 -15.12 10.96
N HIS A 255 11.04 -15.65 11.29
CA HIS A 255 10.33 -15.42 12.54
C HIS A 255 10.02 -16.75 13.24
N PRO A 256 11.04 -17.47 13.76
CA PRO A 256 10.82 -18.73 14.43
C PRO A 256 9.91 -18.51 15.67
N PRO A 257 9.00 -19.45 15.96
CA PRO A 257 8.20 -19.36 17.18
C PRO A 257 9.15 -19.31 18.38
N VAL A 258 8.88 -18.39 19.30
CA VAL A 258 9.63 -18.31 20.56
C VAL A 258 9.41 -19.64 21.28
N SER A 259 10.44 -20.48 21.32
CA SER A 259 10.43 -21.71 22.10
C SER A 259 10.21 -21.30 23.58
N SER A 260 9.06 -21.62 24.13
CA SER A 260 8.89 -21.56 25.57
C SER A 260 9.85 -22.60 26.16
N GLU A 261 11.07 -22.15 26.51
CA GLU A 261 11.96 -22.96 27.34
C GLU A 261 11.16 -23.26 28.61
N SER A 262 10.77 -24.53 28.70
CA SER A 262 10.26 -25.13 29.91
C SER A 262 11.28 -24.86 31.01
N SER A 263 10.94 -23.95 31.92
CA SER A 263 11.57 -23.85 33.23
C SER A 263 11.26 -25.12 34.02
N ASP A 264 11.90 -26.23 33.64
CA ASP A 264 12.04 -27.41 34.47
C ASP A 264 13.24 -27.15 35.38
N SER A 265 13.01 -26.32 36.39
CA SER A 265 13.93 -26.14 37.50
C SER A 265 13.66 -27.24 38.47
N SER A 266 14.38 -28.34 38.34
CA SER A 266 14.55 -29.41 39.32
C SER A 266 14.70 -28.84 40.71
N ALA A 267 13.68 -29.03 41.52
CA ALA A 267 13.83 -29.04 42.96
C ALA A 267 14.54 -30.35 43.34
N GLY A 268 15.82 -30.28 43.73
CA GLY A 268 16.52 -31.29 44.47
C GLY A 268 16.61 -30.86 45.93
#